data_059792b2df13966ccd2f0cbc5c878d00
#
_entry.id   059792b2df13966ccd2f0cbc5c878d00
#
_cell.length_a   1.000
_cell.length_b   1.000
_cell.length_c   1.000
_cell.angle_alpha   90.00
_cell.angle_beta   90.00
_cell.angle_gamma   90.00
#
_symmetry.space_group_name_H-M   'P 1'
#
loop_
_entity.id
_entity.type
_entity.pdbx_description
1 polymer ?
#
loop_
_entity_poly.entity_id
_entity_poly.type
_entity_poly.pdbx_seq_one_letter_code
_entity_poly.pdbx_strand_id
1 'polypeptide(L)'
;LHTAHRRQRQMCIRDRVYMVLLALINFALQSEYPAIKDASIPTLSLANSIHPWIAIILSVIMLAVMYNTILGLMYSFASRFTEPYSKKYHIFIIVMVLAAYVLSFVGFDGLVDKLYPIMGYVGLIVVIGVLIKYYLRKRKNKNFIA
;
A
#
# COMPACT_ATOMS: atom_id res chain seq x y z
N LEU A 1 30.48 8.87 2.96
CA LEU A 1 29.67 10.05 2.60
C LEU A 1 29.16 10.00 1.15
N HIS A 2 29.95 9.59 0.16
CA HIS A 2 29.56 9.52 -1.26
C HIS A 2 28.44 8.51 -1.57
N THR A 3 28.37 7.39 -0.88
CA THR A 3 27.34 6.35 -1.08
C THR A 3 25.97 6.75 -0.58
N ALA A 4 25.90 7.52 0.52
CA ALA A 4 24.64 8.03 1.06
C ALA A 4 23.97 9.04 0.10
N HIS A 5 24.76 9.96 -0.49
CA HIS A 5 24.27 10.93 -1.47
C HIS A 5 23.78 10.28 -2.76
N ARG A 6 24.41 9.21 -3.23
CA ARG A 6 23.94 8.46 -4.41
C ARG A 6 22.60 7.76 -4.14
N ARG A 7 22.44 7.13 -2.97
CA ARG A 7 21.16 6.49 -2.61
C ARG A 7 20.02 7.50 -2.49
N GLN A 8 20.29 8.66 -1.91
CA GLN A 8 19.30 9.72 -1.77
C GLN A 8 18.86 10.31 -3.11
N ARG A 9 19.78 10.50 -4.06
CA ARG A 9 19.46 10.93 -5.43
C ARG A 9 18.65 9.89 -6.21
N GLN A 10 18.96 8.61 -6.06
CA GLN A 10 18.22 7.52 -6.71
C GLN A 10 16.79 7.40 -6.17
N MET A 11 16.58 7.61 -4.88
CA MET A 11 15.23 7.67 -4.31
C MET A 11 14.43 8.85 -4.88
N CYS A 12 15.02 10.04 -4.95
CA CYS A 12 14.33 11.22 -5.49
C CYS A 12 13.93 11.05 -6.96
N ILE A 13 14.75 10.39 -7.78
CA ILE A 13 14.43 10.14 -9.20
C ILE A 13 13.28 9.14 -9.31
N ARG A 14 13.34 8.04 -8.56
CA ARG A 14 12.25 7.04 -8.51
C ARG A 14 10.93 7.67 -8.09
N ASP A 15 10.95 8.47 -7.05
CA ASP A 15 9.75 9.13 -6.54
C ASP A 15 9.14 10.10 -7.57
N ARG A 16 9.98 10.85 -8.27
CA ARG A 16 9.50 11.75 -9.33
C ARG A 16 8.86 10.99 -10.49
N VAL A 17 9.52 9.93 -10.97
CA VAL A 17 8.97 9.08 -12.05
C VAL A 17 7.63 8.47 -11.60
N TYR A 18 7.58 7.96 -10.37
CA TYR A 18 6.37 7.39 -9.80
C TYR A 18 5.23 8.41 -9.70
N MET A 19 5.51 9.63 -9.22
CA MET A 19 4.51 10.70 -9.13
C MET A 19 3.99 11.13 -10.51
N VAL A 20 4.86 11.22 -11.52
CA VAL A 20 4.44 11.53 -12.90
C VAL A 20 3.55 10.42 -13.46
N LEU A 21 3.92 9.16 -13.28
CA LEU A 21 3.11 8.02 -13.72
C LEU A 21 1.75 7.99 -13.03
N LEU A 22 1.70 8.22 -11.71
CA LEU A 22 0.44 8.31 -10.97
C LEU A 22 -0.44 9.46 -11.47
N ALA A 23 0.15 10.62 -11.74
CA ALA A 23 -0.58 11.77 -12.27
C ALA A 23 -1.17 11.47 -13.66
N LEU A 24 -0.40 10.83 -14.54
CA LEU A 24 -0.87 10.42 -15.88
C LEU A 24 -2.01 9.40 -15.80
N ILE A 25 -1.88 8.37 -14.94
CA ILE A 25 -2.93 7.37 -14.74
C ILE A 25 -4.20 8.04 -14.18
N ASN A 26 -4.04 8.92 -13.20
CA ASN A 26 -5.18 9.64 -12.60
C ASN A 26 -5.89 10.51 -13.64
N PHE A 27 -5.13 11.22 -14.49
CA PHE A 27 -5.70 12.02 -15.57
C PHE A 27 -6.44 11.15 -16.59
N ALA A 28 -5.88 10.01 -16.99
CA ALA A 28 -6.52 9.05 -17.89
C ALA A 28 -7.82 8.47 -17.28
N LEU A 29 -7.83 8.15 -15.98
CA LEU A 29 -9.02 7.68 -15.29
C LEU A 29 -10.11 8.76 -15.20
N GLN A 30 -9.72 10.02 -15.01
CA GLN A 30 -10.68 11.12 -14.98
C GLN A 30 -11.32 11.39 -16.36
N SER A 31 -10.57 11.23 -17.45
CA SER A 31 -11.11 11.41 -18.80
C SER A 31 -12.17 10.38 -19.18
N GLU A 32 -12.04 9.15 -18.65
CA GLU A 32 -12.97 8.03 -18.93
C GLU A 32 -13.92 7.75 -17.73
N TYR A 33 -14.00 8.67 -16.77
CA TYR A 33 -14.79 8.48 -15.54
C TYR A 33 -16.23 8.01 -15.77
N PRO A 34 -17.00 8.54 -16.75
CA PRO A 34 -18.38 8.10 -16.97
C PRO A 34 -18.51 6.62 -17.37
N ALA A 35 -17.48 6.08 -18.05
CA ALA A 35 -17.49 4.70 -18.53
C ALA A 35 -16.99 3.68 -17.48
N ILE A 36 -16.19 4.14 -16.51
CA ILE A 36 -15.49 3.25 -15.56
C ILE A 36 -15.97 3.37 -14.11
N LYS A 37 -16.93 4.27 -13.83
CA LYS A 37 -17.41 4.55 -12.45
C LYS A 37 -17.97 3.32 -11.72
N ASP A 38 -18.57 2.39 -12.47
CA ASP A 38 -19.19 1.17 -11.92
C ASP A 38 -18.24 -0.04 -11.97
N ALA A 39 -16.99 0.15 -12.40
CA ALA A 39 -16.00 -0.92 -12.49
C ALA A 39 -15.27 -1.12 -11.17
N SER A 40 -15.24 -2.34 -10.64
CA SER A 40 -14.49 -2.69 -9.40
C SER A 40 -12.99 -2.44 -9.53
N ILE A 41 -12.43 -2.51 -10.74
CA ILE A 41 -11.04 -2.19 -11.04
C ILE A 41 -10.98 -1.22 -12.23
N PRO A 42 -11.02 0.10 -11.99
CA PRO A 42 -11.09 1.11 -13.06
C PRO A 42 -9.92 1.04 -14.05
N THR A 43 -8.71 0.75 -13.57
CA THR A 43 -7.51 0.66 -14.42
C THR A 43 -7.58 -0.49 -15.42
N LEU A 44 -8.18 -1.61 -15.02
CA LEU A 44 -8.36 -2.76 -15.91
C LEU A 44 -9.43 -2.49 -16.96
N SER A 45 -10.51 -1.82 -16.58
CA SER A 45 -11.57 -1.38 -17.50
C SER A 45 -11.02 -0.41 -18.54
N LEU A 46 -10.21 0.56 -18.13
CA LEU A 46 -9.51 1.48 -19.03
C LEU A 46 -8.57 0.74 -20.01
N ALA A 47 -7.82 -0.25 -19.55
CA ALA A 47 -6.96 -1.05 -20.42
C ALA A 47 -7.77 -1.85 -21.46
N ASN A 48 -8.93 -2.36 -21.05
CA ASN A 48 -9.82 -3.10 -21.95
C ASN A 48 -10.46 -2.20 -23.03
N SER A 49 -10.71 -0.93 -22.73
CA SER A 49 -11.24 0.03 -23.72
C SER A 49 -10.22 0.36 -24.82
N ILE A 50 -8.93 0.26 -24.51
CA ILE A 50 -7.86 0.47 -25.51
C ILE A 50 -7.70 -0.78 -26.38
N HIS A 51 -7.46 -1.95 -25.76
CA HIS A 51 -7.35 -3.22 -26.46
C HIS A 51 -7.48 -4.42 -25.50
N PRO A 52 -8.27 -5.46 -25.82
CA PRO A 52 -8.47 -6.61 -24.93
C PRO A 52 -7.18 -7.35 -24.54
N TRP A 53 -6.21 -7.44 -25.45
CA TRP A 53 -4.91 -8.07 -25.16
C TRP A 53 -4.11 -7.33 -24.08
N ILE A 54 -4.19 -6.00 -24.06
CA ILE A 54 -3.53 -5.17 -23.02
C ILE A 54 -4.17 -5.47 -21.67
N ALA A 55 -5.48 -5.60 -21.59
CA ALA A 55 -6.19 -5.95 -20.36
C ALA A 55 -5.77 -7.31 -19.82
N ILE A 56 -5.60 -8.32 -20.69
CA ILE A 56 -5.15 -9.67 -20.27
C ILE A 56 -3.73 -9.61 -19.70
N ILE A 57 -2.79 -8.98 -20.41
CA ILE A 57 -1.41 -8.83 -19.95
C ILE A 57 -1.37 -8.08 -18.61
N LEU A 58 -2.09 -6.97 -18.52
CA LEU A 58 -2.17 -6.18 -17.29
C LEU A 58 -2.75 -6.99 -16.13
N SER A 59 -3.78 -7.79 -16.37
CA SER A 59 -4.39 -8.65 -15.37
C SER A 59 -3.40 -9.67 -14.80
N VAL A 60 -2.61 -10.31 -15.66
CA VAL A 60 -1.56 -11.26 -15.22
C VAL A 60 -0.48 -10.55 -14.40
N ILE A 61 -0.04 -9.37 -14.85
CA ILE A 61 0.95 -8.56 -14.11
C ILE A 61 0.39 -8.16 -12.74
N MET A 62 -0.87 -7.71 -12.68
CA MET A 62 -1.52 -7.34 -11.42
C MET A 62 -1.59 -8.51 -10.44
N LEU A 63 -1.95 -9.71 -10.93
CA LEU A 63 -1.95 -10.93 -10.10
C LEU A 63 -0.56 -11.23 -9.53
N ALA A 64 0.48 -11.16 -10.36
CA ALA A 64 1.85 -11.41 -9.91
C ALA A 64 2.32 -10.38 -8.87
N VAL A 65 1.98 -9.11 -9.06
CA VAL A 65 2.30 -8.02 -8.10
C VAL A 65 1.54 -8.20 -6.79
N MET A 66 0.25 -8.53 -6.85
CA MET A 66 -0.56 -8.81 -5.65
C MET A 66 0.00 -9.98 -4.86
N TYR A 67 0.35 -11.07 -5.53
CA TYR A 67 0.96 -12.24 -4.89
C TYR A 67 2.25 -11.88 -4.17
N ASN A 68 3.16 -11.17 -4.84
CA ASN A 68 4.42 -10.73 -4.25
C ASN A 68 4.21 -9.80 -3.05
N THR A 69 3.24 -8.90 -3.13
CA THR A 69 2.89 -7.96 -2.05
C THR A 69 2.33 -8.71 -0.83
N ILE A 70 1.44 -9.67 -1.04
CA ILE A 70 0.87 -10.49 0.03
C ILE A 70 1.97 -11.27 0.76
N LEU A 71 2.90 -11.90 0.03
CA LEU A 71 4.02 -12.61 0.64
C LEU A 71 4.90 -11.68 1.49
N GLY A 72 5.24 -10.50 0.97
CA GLY A 72 6.05 -9.52 1.67
C GLY A 72 5.37 -8.99 2.95
N LEU A 73 4.07 -8.69 2.88
CA LEU A 73 3.29 -8.24 4.03
C LEU A 73 3.14 -9.34 5.08
N MET A 74 2.81 -10.58 4.67
CA MET A 74 2.70 -11.71 5.58
C MET A 74 4.00 -11.99 6.31
N TYR A 75 5.12 -12.00 5.57
CA TYR A 75 6.44 -12.17 6.18
C TYR A 75 6.77 -11.05 7.16
N SER A 76 6.58 -9.80 6.76
CA SER A 76 6.88 -8.63 7.60
C SER A 76 6.03 -8.59 8.87
N PHE A 77 4.76 -8.98 8.75
CA PHE A 77 3.84 -9.01 9.88
C PHE A 77 4.17 -10.17 10.83
N ALA A 78 4.33 -11.39 10.31
CA ALA A 78 4.62 -12.57 11.10
C ALA A 78 5.98 -12.47 11.84
N SER A 79 7.00 -11.89 11.21
CA SER A 79 8.32 -11.70 11.83
C SER A 79 8.35 -10.68 12.98
N ARG A 80 7.31 -9.87 13.13
CA ARG A 80 7.17 -8.95 14.27
C ARG A 80 6.63 -9.63 15.53
N PHE A 81 5.84 -10.69 15.37
CA PHE A 81 5.19 -11.38 16.49
C PHE A 81 5.85 -12.70 16.85
N THR A 82 6.57 -13.30 15.92
CA THR A 82 7.20 -14.62 16.11
C THR A 82 8.55 -14.67 15.45
N GLU A 83 9.47 -15.46 16.04
CA GLU A 83 10.77 -15.70 15.40
C GLU A 83 10.58 -16.46 14.09
N PRO A 84 11.22 -16.00 12.99
CA PRO A 84 11.15 -16.68 11.70
C PRO A 84 11.57 -18.16 11.82
N TYR A 85 10.86 -19.04 11.09
CA TYR A 85 11.10 -20.50 11.06
C TYR A 85 10.72 -21.25 12.35
N SER A 86 10.13 -20.63 13.36
CA SER A 86 9.58 -21.33 14.52
C SER A 86 8.27 -22.04 14.19
N LYS A 87 7.93 -23.10 14.96
CA LYS A 87 6.60 -23.76 14.87
C LYS A 87 5.45 -22.77 15.07
N LYS A 88 5.63 -21.79 15.96
CA LYS A 88 4.67 -20.71 16.21
C LYS A 88 4.48 -19.82 14.98
N TYR A 89 5.54 -19.58 14.20
CA TYR A 89 5.50 -18.80 12.98
C TYR A 89 4.61 -19.47 11.91
N HIS A 90 4.73 -20.79 11.72
CA HIS A 90 3.91 -21.52 10.77
C HIS A 90 2.43 -21.53 11.17
N ILE A 91 2.14 -21.74 12.45
CA ILE A 91 0.75 -21.69 12.95
C ILE A 91 0.16 -20.29 12.74
N PHE A 92 0.94 -19.25 13.01
CA PHE A 92 0.51 -17.86 12.85
C PHE A 92 0.19 -17.54 11.39
N ILE A 93 1.03 -17.97 10.44
CA ILE A 93 0.74 -17.80 9.00
C ILE A 93 -0.52 -18.54 8.59
N ILE A 94 -0.71 -19.78 9.04
CA ILE A 94 -1.92 -20.55 8.71
C ILE A 94 -3.18 -19.83 9.22
N VAL A 95 -3.15 -19.32 10.43
CA VAL A 95 -4.28 -18.55 11.00
C VAL A 95 -4.55 -17.29 10.18
N MET A 96 -3.50 -16.58 9.76
CA MET A 96 -3.63 -15.38 8.93
C MET A 96 -4.23 -15.69 7.54
N VAL A 97 -3.80 -16.78 6.93
CA VAL A 97 -4.34 -17.22 5.63
C VAL A 97 -5.80 -17.62 5.75
N LEU A 98 -6.17 -18.37 6.80
CA LEU A 98 -7.56 -18.73 7.06
C LEU A 98 -8.43 -17.49 7.33
N ALA A 99 -7.95 -16.54 8.10
CA ALA A 99 -8.64 -15.28 8.33
C ALA A 99 -8.86 -14.48 7.03
N ALA A 100 -7.83 -14.40 6.17
CA ALA A 100 -7.93 -13.75 4.87
C ALA A 100 -8.93 -14.48 3.96
N TYR A 101 -8.95 -15.82 3.99
CA TYR A 101 -9.91 -16.61 3.24
C TYR A 101 -11.34 -16.35 3.67
N VAL A 102 -11.63 -16.32 4.97
CA VAL A 102 -12.95 -16.00 5.50
C VAL A 102 -13.37 -14.56 5.12
N LEU A 103 -12.46 -13.59 5.21
CA LEU A 103 -12.71 -12.21 4.80
C LEU A 103 -13.01 -12.09 3.29
N SER A 104 -12.50 -12.98 2.47
CA SER A 104 -12.74 -13.01 1.02
C SER A 104 -14.22 -13.22 0.66
N PHE A 105 -15.01 -13.84 1.53
CA PHE A 105 -16.47 -14.02 1.30
C PHE A 105 -17.28 -12.72 1.42
N VAL A 106 -16.72 -11.69 2.03
CA VAL A 106 -17.41 -10.38 2.20
C VAL A 106 -17.54 -9.62 0.87
N GLY A 107 -16.77 -10.03 -0.14
CA GLY A 107 -16.68 -9.33 -1.42
C GLY A 107 -15.69 -8.16 -1.38
N PHE A 108 -15.07 -7.91 -2.54
CA PHE A 108 -14.00 -6.90 -2.66
C PHE A 108 -14.52 -5.48 -2.39
N ASP A 109 -15.63 -5.11 -3.02
CA ASP A 109 -16.18 -3.74 -2.93
C ASP A 109 -16.61 -3.40 -1.50
N GLY A 110 -17.33 -4.31 -0.83
CA GLY A 110 -17.75 -4.10 0.55
C GLY A 110 -16.60 -4.08 1.57
N LEU A 111 -15.52 -4.78 1.27
CA LEU A 111 -14.32 -4.79 2.09
C LEU A 111 -13.54 -3.46 1.94
N VAL A 112 -13.39 -2.99 0.71
CA VAL A 112 -12.73 -1.73 0.38
C VAL A 112 -13.44 -0.56 1.02
N ASP A 113 -14.76 -0.45 0.84
CA ASP A 113 -15.57 0.65 1.38
C ASP A 113 -15.50 0.79 2.91
N LYS A 114 -15.32 -0.32 3.61
CA LYS A 114 -15.24 -0.31 5.09
C LYS A 114 -13.82 -0.19 5.62
N LEU A 115 -12.86 -0.91 5.00
CA LEU A 115 -11.50 -0.96 5.52
C LEU A 115 -10.68 0.30 5.20
N TYR A 116 -10.88 0.92 4.03
CA TYR A 116 -10.09 2.11 3.69
C TYR A 116 -10.34 3.30 4.63
N PRO A 117 -11.58 3.66 4.97
CA PRO A 117 -11.81 4.71 5.97
C PRO A 117 -11.20 4.40 7.33
N ILE A 118 -11.31 3.15 7.80
CA ILE A 118 -10.74 2.71 9.08
C ILE A 118 -9.21 2.87 9.07
N MET A 119 -8.55 2.41 8.00
CA MET A 119 -7.10 2.57 7.83
C MET A 119 -6.69 4.04 7.75
N GLY A 120 -7.51 4.87 7.11
CA GLY A 120 -7.32 6.32 7.07
C GLY A 120 -7.33 6.95 8.45
N TYR A 121 -8.29 6.61 9.29
CA TYR A 121 -8.36 7.10 10.69
C TYR A 121 -7.18 6.63 11.53
N VAL A 122 -6.79 5.36 11.42
CA VAL A 122 -5.61 4.82 12.11
C VAL A 122 -4.35 5.56 11.68
N GLY A 123 -4.18 5.79 10.38
CA GLY A 123 -3.06 6.57 9.84
C GLY A 123 -3.02 7.99 10.39
N LEU A 124 -4.18 8.67 10.46
CA LEU A 124 -4.29 10.02 11.01
C LEU A 124 -3.88 10.08 12.49
N ILE A 125 -4.33 9.12 13.30
CA ILE A 125 -3.97 9.01 14.73
C ILE A 125 -2.46 8.86 14.89
N VAL A 126 -1.83 8.01 14.07
CA VAL A 126 -0.37 7.80 14.10
C VAL A 126 0.37 9.09 13.75
N VAL A 127 -0.05 9.78 12.70
CA VAL A 127 0.55 11.07 12.28
C VAL A 127 0.46 12.11 13.40
N ILE A 128 -0.73 12.27 14.00
CA ILE A 128 -0.94 13.19 15.12
C ILE A 128 -0.04 12.82 16.31
N GLY A 129 0.05 11.53 16.65
CA GLY A 129 0.92 11.05 17.73
C GLY A 129 2.40 11.36 17.50
N VAL A 130 2.89 11.19 16.28
CA VAL A 130 4.27 11.53 15.90
C VAL A 130 4.50 13.03 15.97
N LEU A 131 3.56 13.84 15.49
CA LEU A 131 3.66 15.31 15.56
C LEU A 131 3.68 15.82 17.00
N ILE A 132 2.81 15.29 17.86
CA ILE A 132 2.80 15.64 19.31
C ILE A 132 4.14 15.27 19.96
N LYS A 133 4.63 14.06 19.72
CA LYS A 133 5.93 13.61 20.26
C LYS A 133 7.08 14.49 19.77
N TYR A 134 7.06 14.86 18.49
CA TYR A 134 8.08 15.77 17.93
C TYR A 134 8.04 17.14 18.60
N TYR A 135 6.83 17.70 18.78
CA TYR A 135 6.62 19.02 19.39
C TYR A 135 7.07 19.04 20.88
N LEU A 136 6.71 18.02 21.63
CA LEU A 136 7.12 17.86 23.03
C LEU A 136 8.63 17.70 23.15
N ARG A 137 9.28 16.93 22.26
CA ARG A 137 10.73 16.78 22.26
C ARG A 137 11.46 18.08 21.95
N LYS A 138 10.92 18.85 20.98
CA LYS A 138 11.49 20.16 20.62
C LYS A 138 11.38 21.16 21.78
N ARG A 139 10.26 21.13 22.52
CA ARG A 139 10.05 21.99 23.70
C ARG A 139 11.02 21.64 24.84
N LYS A 140 11.23 20.33 25.08
CA LYS A 140 12.17 19.85 26.12
C LYS A 140 13.61 20.24 25.80
N ASN A 141 14.01 20.23 24.53
CA ASN A 141 15.37 20.61 24.12
C ASN A 141 15.63 22.12 24.23
N LYS A 142 14.59 22.97 24.09
CA LYS A 142 14.73 24.42 24.33
C LYS A 142 14.92 24.77 25.80
N ASN A 143 14.33 24.01 26.72
CA ASN A 143 14.46 24.24 28.16
C ASN A 143 15.78 23.74 28.75
N PHE A 144 16.61 23.03 27.94
CA PHE A 144 17.93 22.54 28.36
C PHE A 144 19.08 23.50 27.95
N ILE A 145 18.77 24.47 27.08
CA ILE A 145 19.77 25.44 26.55
C ILE A 145 19.56 26.85 27.21
N ALA A 146 18.47 27.02 27.98
CA ALA A 146 18.21 28.20 28.78
C ALA A 146 18.59 27.94 30.26
#